data_251598eccf3366043ed382fc89ada741
#
_entry.id   251598eccf3366043ed382fc89ada741
#
_cell.length_a   1.000
_cell.length_b   1.000
_cell.length_c   1.000
_cell.angle_alpha   90.00
_cell.angle_beta   90.00
_cell.angle_gamma   90.00
#
_symmetry.space_group_name_H-M   'P 1'
#
loop_
_entity.id
_entity.type
_entity.pdbx_description
1 polymer ?
#
loop_
_entity_poly.entity_id
_entity_poly.type
_entity_poly.pdbx_seq_one_letter_code
_entity_poly.pdbx_strand_id
1 'polypeptide(L)'
;ACNALFLDIADFLSRKTIIRKQVSHKDHVLQEFHALVTRNFREEHFVSFYADKLAISEQYLARIVRAGTGKSVNTIINELLVMEARTLLSSTKLTVGDIASRLGFSDAAGFCKFFKRNTGRTPLSYRKGLLILIEKSRLM
;
A
#
# COMPACT_ATOMS: atom_id res chain seq x y z
N ALA A 1 -43.96 9.81 -31.23
CA ALA A 1 -43.29 10.65 -30.22
C ALA A 1 -42.98 9.84 -28.97
N CYS A 2 -43.85 8.98 -28.46
CA CYS A 2 -43.63 8.16 -27.26
C CYS A 2 -42.56 7.09 -27.48
N ASN A 3 -42.42 6.52 -28.67
CA ASN A 3 -41.44 5.48 -28.95
C ASN A 3 -40.01 6.03 -28.99
N ALA A 4 -39.79 7.28 -29.40
CA ALA A 4 -38.47 7.91 -29.41
C ALA A 4 -37.94 8.17 -27.99
N LEU A 5 -38.81 8.63 -27.09
CA LEU A 5 -38.47 8.84 -25.67
C LEU A 5 -38.14 7.52 -24.94
N PHE A 6 -38.85 6.46 -25.26
CA PHE A 6 -38.64 5.13 -24.68
C PHE A 6 -37.28 4.53 -25.12
N LEU A 7 -36.92 4.71 -26.40
CA LEU A 7 -35.63 4.26 -26.95
C LEU A 7 -34.46 5.01 -26.32
N ASP A 8 -34.58 6.32 -26.09
CA ASP A 8 -33.53 7.14 -25.47
C ASP A 8 -33.28 6.73 -24.03
N ILE A 9 -34.31 6.42 -23.27
CA ILE A 9 -34.18 5.94 -21.89
C ILE A 9 -33.51 4.56 -21.85
N ALA A 10 -33.87 3.64 -22.72
CA ALA A 10 -33.26 2.32 -22.82
C ALA A 10 -31.77 2.41 -23.15
N ASP A 11 -31.40 3.29 -24.11
CA ASP A 11 -30.01 3.53 -24.50
C ASP A 11 -29.21 4.13 -23.34
N PHE A 12 -29.79 5.11 -22.62
CA PHE A 12 -29.16 5.73 -21.44
C PHE A 12 -28.91 4.69 -20.35
N LEU A 13 -29.89 3.86 -20.03
CA LEU A 13 -29.76 2.79 -19.00
C LEU A 13 -28.73 1.74 -19.40
N SER A 14 -28.64 1.40 -20.69
CA SER A 14 -27.67 0.45 -21.22
C SER A 14 -26.23 0.98 -21.07
N ARG A 15 -25.99 2.26 -21.43
CA ARG A 15 -24.69 2.92 -21.23
C ARG A 15 -24.32 2.99 -19.75
N LYS A 16 -25.25 3.32 -18.88
CA LYS A 16 -25.02 3.39 -17.43
C LYS A 16 -24.65 2.02 -16.85
N THR A 17 -25.25 0.95 -17.33
CA THR A 17 -24.93 -0.42 -16.94
C THR A 17 -23.52 -0.83 -17.35
N ILE A 18 -23.09 -0.46 -18.58
CA ILE A 18 -21.74 -0.73 -19.07
C ILE A 18 -20.69 0.02 -18.24
N ILE A 19 -20.91 1.29 -17.92
CA ILE A 19 -20.04 2.09 -17.07
C ILE A 19 -19.94 1.49 -15.67
N ARG A 20 -21.03 1.05 -15.07
CA ARG A 20 -21.04 0.37 -13.77
C ARG A 20 -20.25 -0.92 -13.76
N LYS A 21 -20.30 -1.74 -14.82
CA LYS A 21 -19.51 -2.96 -14.93
C LYS A 21 -18.02 -2.68 -15.00
N GLN A 22 -17.60 -1.66 -15.73
CA GLN A 22 -16.20 -1.25 -15.84
C GLN A 22 -15.67 -0.71 -14.51
N VAL A 23 -16.43 0.14 -13.83
CA VAL A 23 -16.09 0.66 -12.50
C VAL A 23 -16.03 -0.48 -11.50
N SER A 24 -17.00 -1.40 -11.52
CA SER A 24 -17.03 -2.57 -10.64
C SER A 24 -15.82 -3.49 -10.82
N HIS A 25 -15.36 -3.69 -12.07
CA HIS A 25 -14.16 -4.49 -12.34
C HIS A 25 -12.89 -3.84 -11.77
N LYS A 26 -12.71 -2.55 -12.00
CA LYS A 26 -11.56 -1.79 -11.46
C LYS A 26 -11.59 -1.77 -9.93
N ASP A 27 -12.75 -1.55 -9.34
CA ASP A 27 -12.92 -1.58 -7.89
C ASP A 27 -12.61 -2.95 -7.32
N HIS A 28 -13.02 -4.01 -8.00
CA HIS A 28 -12.73 -5.39 -7.60
C HIS A 28 -11.21 -5.68 -7.62
N VAL A 29 -10.53 -5.28 -8.70
CA VAL A 29 -9.07 -5.43 -8.81
C VAL A 29 -8.37 -4.64 -7.70
N LEU A 30 -8.83 -3.42 -7.41
CA LEU A 30 -8.27 -2.60 -6.35
C LEU A 30 -8.45 -3.24 -4.97
N GLN A 31 -9.64 -3.79 -4.70
CA GLN A 31 -9.90 -4.52 -3.45
C GLN A 31 -9.03 -5.76 -3.31
N GLU A 32 -8.89 -6.54 -4.37
CA GLU A 32 -8.01 -7.72 -4.38
C GLU A 32 -6.55 -7.33 -4.17
N PHE A 33 -6.11 -6.23 -4.79
CA PHE A 33 -4.77 -5.70 -4.59
C PHE A 33 -4.55 -5.32 -3.12
N HIS A 34 -5.48 -4.60 -2.51
CA HIS A 34 -5.38 -4.23 -1.10
C HIS A 34 -5.29 -5.45 -0.19
N ALA A 35 -6.07 -6.48 -0.45
CA ALA A 35 -6.01 -7.71 0.32
C ALA A 35 -4.66 -8.42 0.15
N LEU A 36 -4.15 -8.48 -1.08
CA LEU A 36 -2.86 -9.10 -1.36
C LEU A 36 -1.69 -8.33 -0.75
N VAL A 37 -1.66 -7.01 -0.89
CA VAL A 37 -0.55 -6.20 -0.38
C VAL A 37 -0.51 -6.21 1.15
N THR A 38 -1.66 -6.18 1.79
CA THR A 38 -1.76 -6.25 3.25
C THR A 38 -1.19 -7.55 3.80
N ARG A 39 -1.39 -8.66 3.08
CA ARG A 39 -0.88 -9.97 3.49
C ARG A 39 0.59 -10.22 3.15
N ASN A 40 1.09 -9.61 2.07
CA ASN A 40 2.38 -9.99 1.48
C ASN A 40 3.43 -8.88 1.50
N PHE A 41 3.12 -7.66 1.94
CA PHE A 41 4.06 -6.53 1.84
C PHE A 41 5.37 -6.75 2.58
N ARG A 42 5.38 -7.56 3.64
CA ARG A 42 6.59 -7.85 4.42
C ARG A 42 7.61 -8.64 3.63
N GLU A 43 7.14 -9.56 2.80
CA GLU A 43 7.99 -10.48 2.03
C GLU A 43 8.14 -10.05 0.58
N GLU A 44 7.11 -9.43 0.00
CA GLU A 44 7.03 -9.14 -1.43
C GLU A 44 7.00 -7.64 -1.69
N HIS A 45 8.13 -7.12 -2.15
CA HIS A 45 8.34 -5.67 -2.34
C HIS A 45 8.18 -5.21 -3.80
N PHE A 46 7.99 -6.13 -4.74
CA PHE A 46 7.96 -5.82 -6.17
C PHE A 46 6.56 -5.85 -6.74
N VAL A 47 6.27 -4.87 -7.61
CA VAL A 47 4.98 -4.75 -8.30
C VAL A 47 4.64 -6.03 -9.09
N SER A 48 5.66 -6.67 -9.70
CA SER A 48 5.49 -7.87 -10.51
C SER A 48 4.76 -9.00 -9.78
N PHE A 49 5.06 -9.20 -8.50
CA PHE A 49 4.39 -10.23 -7.71
C PHE A 49 2.88 -10.00 -7.67
N TYR A 50 2.45 -8.78 -7.40
CA TYR A 50 1.02 -8.45 -7.28
C TYR A 50 0.31 -8.51 -8.63
N ALA A 51 0.96 -8.03 -9.67
CA ALA A 51 0.40 -8.10 -11.03
C ALA A 51 0.22 -9.56 -11.48
N ASP A 52 1.21 -10.41 -11.22
CA ASP A 52 1.14 -11.83 -11.57
C ASP A 52 0.02 -12.54 -10.80
N LYS A 53 -0.13 -12.27 -9.52
CA LYS A 53 -1.20 -12.84 -8.69
C LYS A 53 -2.59 -12.41 -9.16
N LEU A 54 -2.72 -11.20 -9.67
CA LEU A 54 -3.98 -10.66 -10.19
C LEU A 54 -4.20 -11.00 -11.68
N ALA A 55 -3.24 -11.66 -12.31
CA ALA A 55 -3.26 -12.03 -13.74
C ALA A 55 -3.46 -10.82 -14.66
N ILE A 56 -2.82 -9.69 -14.33
CA ILE A 56 -2.84 -8.45 -15.11
C ILE A 56 -1.41 -7.94 -15.31
N SER A 57 -1.23 -7.00 -16.24
CA SER A 57 0.07 -6.36 -16.44
C SER A 57 0.40 -5.40 -15.31
N GLU A 58 1.69 -5.16 -15.07
CA GLU A 58 2.16 -4.17 -14.09
C GLU A 58 1.63 -2.77 -14.42
N GLN A 59 1.60 -2.42 -15.71
CA GLN A 59 1.11 -1.12 -16.18
C GLN A 59 -0.37 -0.94 -15.88
N TYR A 60 -1.18 -1.98 -16.09
CA TYR A 60 -2.61 -1.95 -15.81
C TYR A 60 -2.86 -1.82 -14.31
N LEU A 61 -2.14 -2.59 -13.50
CA LEU A 61 -2.22 -2.48 -12.04
C LEU A 61 -1.83 -1.07 -11.56
N ALA A 62 -0.75 -0.51 -12.11
CA ALA A 62 -0.31 0.84 -11.76
C ALA A 62 -1.38 1.89 -12.05
N ARG A 63 -2.08 1.79 -13.18
CA ARG A 63 -3.18 2.70 -13.53
C ARG A 63 -4.34 2.61 -12.57
N ILE A 64 -4.77 1.38 -12.24
CA ILE A 64 -5.90 1.16 -11.33
C ILE A 64 -5.58 1.68 -9.94
N VAL A 65 -4.40 1.36 -9.42
CA VAL A 65 -3.98 1.79 -8.09
C VAL A 65 -3.85 3.31 -8.03
N ARG A 66 -3.25 3.93 -9.04
CA ARG A 66 -3.09 5.39 -9.07
C ARG A 66 -4.43 6.11 -9.21
N ALA A 67 -5.34 5.58 -10.03
CA ALA A 67 -6.68 6.15 -10.18
C ALA A 67 -7.50 6.04 -8.91
N GLY A 68 -7.39 4.93 -8.18
CA GLY A 68 -8.16 4.68 -6.97
C GLY A 68 -7.59 5.27 -5.69
N THR A 69 -6.27 5.40 -5.58
CA THR A 69 -5.58 5.84 -4.35
C THR A 69 -4.80 7.13 -4.49
N GLY A 70 -4.51 7.58 -5.71
CA GLY A 70 -3.62 8.71 -5.98
C GLY A 70 -2.14 8.40 -5.77
N LYS A 71 -1.78 7.16 -5.44
CA LYS A 71 -0.41 6.73 -5.12
C LYS A 71 0.04 5.62 -6.07
N SER A 72 1.37 5.49 -6.23
CA SER A 72 1.92 4.34 -6.96
C SER A 72 1.90 3.09 -6.08
N VAL A 73 1.99 1.91 -6.70
CA VAL A 73 2.08 0.63 -5.98
C VAL A 73 3.30 0.63 -5.04
N ASN A 74 4.45 1.10 -5.52
CA ASN A 74 5.67 1.18 -4.72
C ASN A 74 5.48 2.07 -3.49
N THR A 75 4.81 3.20 -3.64
CA THR A 75 4.51 4.11 -2.52
C THR A 75 3.67 3.41 -1.46
N ILE A 76 2.66 2.66 -1.87
CA ILE A 76 1.80 1.92 -0.93
C ILE A 76 2.60 0.87 -0.17
N ILE A 77 3.42 0.08 -0.87
CA ILE A 77 4.28 -0.93 -0.25
C ILE A 77 5.24 -0.28 0.74
N ASN A 78 5.90 0.82 0.35
CA ASN A 78 6.85 1.54 1.20
C ASN A 78 6.17 2.11 2.45
N GLU A 79 4.98 2.67 2.32
CA GLU A 79 4.21 3.19 3.46
C GLU A 79 3.85 2.09 4.46
N LEU A 80 3.43 0.92 3.96
CA LEU A 80 3.13 -0.23 4.82
C LEU A 80 4.37 -0.74 5.54
N LEU A 81 5.51 -0.83 4.84
CA LEU A 81 6.78 -1.23 5.44
C LEU A 81 7.24 -0.25 6.51
N VAL A 82 7.13 1.05 6.25
CA VAL A 82 7.50 2.09 7.23
C VAL A 82 6.59 2.01 8.44
N MET A 83 5.28 1.85 8.24
CA MET A 83 4.32 1.75 9.33
C MET A 83 4.61 0.55 10.23
N GLU A 84 4.87 -0.62 9.64
CA GLU A 84 5.23 -1.84 10.38
C GLU A 84 6.57 -1.68 11.10
N ALA A 85 7.57 -1.07 10.43
CA ALA A 85 8.87 -0.79 11.03
C ALA A 85 8.72 0.11 12.26
N ARG A 86 7.93 1.17 12.17
CA ARG A 86 7.65 2.06 13.31
C ARG A 86 7.01 1.31 14.47
N THR A 87 6.05 0.46 14.17
CA THR A 87 5.38 -0.38 15.18
C THR A 87 6.38 -1.31 15.87
N LEU A 88 7.21 -2.00 15.10
CA LEU A 88 8.22 -2.90 15.67
C LEU A 88 9.29 -2.17 16.48
N LEU A 89 9.70 -0.97 16.02
CA LEU A 89 10.68 -0.15 16.73
C LEU A 89 10.14 0.39 18.05
N SER A 90 8.85 0.73 18.10
CA SER A 90 8.22 1.34 19.28
C SER A 90 7.70 0.32 20.29
N SER A 91 7.17 -0.80 19.84
CA SER A 91 6.46 -1.77 20.70
C SER A 91 7.24 -3.03 21.02
N THR A 92 8.44 -3.23 20.44
CA THR A 92 9.25 -4.41 20.67
C THR A 92 10.69 -4.05 21.02
N LYS A 93 11.42 -5.02 21.58
CA LYS A 93 12.88 -4.91 21.83
C LYS A 93 13.70 -5.57 20.73
N LEU A 94 13.08 -5.88 19.59
CA LEU A 94 13.78 -6.49 18.47
C LEU A 94 14.94 -5.60 17.99
N THR A 95 16.04 -6.23 17.62
CA THR A 95 17.18 -5.49 17.03
C THR A 95 16.79 -4.97 15.65
N VAL A 96 17.53 -3.97 15.16
CA VAL A 96 17.33 -3.44 13.79
C VAL A 96 17.54 -4.56 12.75
N GLY A 97 18.50 -5.46 12.99
CA GLY A 97 18.71 -6.64 12.14
C GLY A 97 17.52 -7.59 12.11
N ASP A 98 16.92 -7.85 13.26
CA ASP A 98 15.72 -8.71 13.36
C ASP A 98 14.53 -8.09 12.64
N ILE A 99 14.34 -6.79 12.77
CA ILE A 99 13.28 -6.05 12.07
C ILE A 99 13.50 -6.11 10.56
N ALA A 100 14.75 -5.86 10.11
CA ALA A 100 15.10 -5.95 8.70
C ALA A 100 14.74 -7.33 8.11
N SER A 101 15.08 -8.38 8.83
CA SER A 101 14.77 -9.76 8.43
C SER A 101 13.26 -10.01 8.34
N ARG A 102 12.49 -9.55 9.32
CA ARG A 102 11.03 -9.70 9.34
C ARG A 102 10.34 -8.94 8.21
N LEU A 103 10.94 -7.83 7.77
CA LEU A 103 10.38 -7.00 6.70
C LEU A 103 10.94 -7.36 5.32
N GLY A 104 11.64 -8.49 5.20
CA GLY A 104 12.08 -9.02 3.91
C GLY A 104 13.32 -8.33 3.34
N PHE A 105 14.08 -7.60 4.15
CA PHE A 105 15.35 -7.01 3.72
C PHE A 105 16.48 -8.02 3.85
N SER A 106 17.40 -8.01 2.90
CA SER A 106 18.53 -8.94 2.88
C SER A 106 19.54 -8.68 4.00
N ASP A 107 19.65 -7.41 4.44
CA ASP A 107 20.53 -7.02 5.54
C ASP A 107 20.00 -5.79 6.28
N ALA A 108 20.59 -5.52 7.45
CA ALA A 108 20.23 -4.35 8.26
C ALA A 108 20.59 -3.03 7.56
N ALA A 109 21.67 -3.01 6.77
CA ALA A 109 22.10 -1.80 6.08
C ALA A 109 21.09 -1.36 5.02
N GLY A 110 20.53 -2.30 4.25
CA GLY A 110 19.48 -2.02 3.27
C GLY A 110 18.22 -1.47 3.92
N PHE A 111 17.82 -2.06 5.03
CA PHE A 111 16.68 -1.57 5.80
C PHE A 111 16.92 -0.17 6.36
N CYS A 112 18.08 0.09 6.93
CA CYS A 112 18.43 1.42 7.46
C CYS A 112 18.39 2.50 6.38
N LYS A 113 18.92 2.23 5.19
CA LYS A 113 18.84 3.16 4.05
C LYS A 113 17.40 3.42 3.64
N PHE A 114 16.61 2.37 3.54
CA PHE A 114 15.19 2.45 3.20
C PHE A 114 14.44 3.31 4.22
N PHE A 115 14.59 3.02 5.50
CA PHE A 115 13.90 3.73 6.57
C PHE A 115 14.30 5.20 6.62
N LYS A 116 15.60 5.50 6.55
CA LYS A 116 16.11 6.88 6.54
C LYS A 116 15.60 7.67 5.33
N ARG A 117 15.58 7.06 4.15
CA ARG A 117 15.09 7.70 2.92
C ARG A 117 13.60 8.06 3.04
N ASN A 118 12.80 7.21 3.66
CA ASN A 118 11.35 7.40 3.76
C ASN A 118 10.90 8.22 4.97
N THR A 119 11.69 8.27 6.05
CA THR A 119 11.32 8.95 7.30
C THR A 119 12.22 10.12 7.67
N GLY A 120 13.40 10.22 7.05
CA GLY A 120 14.40 11.22 7.41
C GLY A 120 15.26 10.86 8.62
N ARG A 121 15.00 9.73 9.28
CA ARG A 121 15.73 9.27 10.47
C ARG A 121 16.18 7.83 10.33
N THR A 122 17.29 7.48 11.01
CA THR A 122 17.70 6.08 11.11
C THR A 122 16.76 5.34 12.07
N PRO A 123 16.65 4.01 11.95
CA PRO A 123 15.83 3.23 12.88
C PRO A 123 16.23 3.39 14.34
N LEU A 124 17.52 3.43 14.64
CA LEU A 124 18.02 3.63 16.01
C LEU A 124 17.70 5.04 16.52
N SER A 125 17.85 6.06 15.70
CA SER A 125 17.51 7.43 16.05
C SER A 125 16.01 7.57 16.34
N TYR A 126 15.17 6.94 15.54
CA TYR A 126 13.72 6.91 15.74
C TYR A 126 13.37 6.27 17.10
N ARG A 127 13.94 5.10 17.41
CA ARG A 127 13.72 4.39 18.67
C ARG A 127 14.17 5.21 19.88
N LYS A 128 15.34 5.81 19.81
CA LYS A 128 15.87 6.68 20.89
C LYS A 128 15.00 7.92 21.09
N GLY A 129 14.55 8.54 20.00
CA GLY A 129 13.64 9.69 20.05
C GLY A 129 12.33 9.39 20.78
N LEU A 130 11.76 8.20 20.55
CA LEU A 130 10.55 7.76 21.24
C LEU A 130 10.78 7.57 22.74
N LEU A 131 11.91 6.97 23.15
CA LEU A 131 12.24 6.76 24.56
C LEU A 131 12.38 8.10 25.29
N ILE A 132 13.02 9.09 24.67
CA ILE A 132 13.17 10.43 25.23
C ILE A 132 11.79 11.10 25.42
N LEU A 133 10.89 10.97 24.45
CA LEU A 133 9.53 11.52 24.53
C LEU A 133 8.72 10.87 25.65
N ILE A 134 8.85 9.55 25.84
CA ILE A 134 8.17 8.81 26.90
C ILE A 134 8.69 9.25 28.27
N GLU A 135 10.00 9.42 28.44
CA GLU A 135 10.60 9.90 29.69
C GLU A 135 10.13 11.32 30.03
N LYS A 136 10.13 12.24 29.06
CA LYS A 136 9.62 13.60 29.26
C LYS A 136 8.14 13.60 29.67
N SER A 137 7.35 12.72 29.06
CA SER A 137 5.92 12.59 29.40
C SER A 137 5.70 12.07 30.81
N ARG A 138 6.58 11.21 31.31
CA ARG A 138 6.51 10.70 32.69
C ARG A 138 6.87 11.76 33.73
N LEU A 139 7.77 12.69 33.39
CA LEU A 139 8.21 13.76 34.28
C LEU A 139 7.23 14.93 34.39
N MET A 140 6.26 15.01 33.52
CA MET A 140 5.16 15.96 33.58
C MET A 140 3.92 15.32 34.22
#